data_decb7e15ff55aefb3986d8812936d043
#
_entry.id   decb7e15ff55aefb3986d8812936d043
#
_cell.length_a   1.000
_cell.length_b   1.000
_cell.length_c   1.000
_cell.angle_alpha   90.00
_cell.angle_beta   90.00
_cell.angle_gamma   90.00
#
_symmetry.space_group_name_H-M   'P 1'
#
loop_
_entity.id
_entity.type
_entity.pdbx_description
1 polymer ?
#
loop_
_entity_poly.entity_id
_entity_poly.type
_entity_poly.pdbx_seq_one_letter_code
_entity_poly.pdbx_strand_id
1 'polypeptide(L)'
;TTIVPVCTVDTSFTVTILPTVEVGTRPDVFECTSYTLPPITVGKYYTQAYGNGTILEPGTVITQTTTLFVYETTGGEHPCTDLDVFKIFIGINQPADINQCNGYTLPSLPIGKYYTGPMGTGQEIPAGTLIDTNSTIYIYAPTTSGQNNCTDNLSFNLAFSAPPIDTLSSVSTCVTYTLPTITNGEYFTGADGTGTMLNAGDEITSTQTIYIFKRLNATCANQSSFTVTIHPLPAIDSRADIDICDQYVLTPLTVGNYYTGPNGTGDLLTGGTVITSTQRIYIYAISNTTPACSIENSFQLNIF
;
A
#
# COMPACT_ATOMS: atom_id res chain seq x y z
N THR A 1 -89.77 55.74 -12.62
CA THR A 1 -88.74 54.66 -12.39
C THR A 1 -87.86 54.63 -13.60
N THR A 2 -86.67 55.21 -13.46
CA THR A 2 -85.60 55.21 -14.48
C THR A 2 -84.89 53.86 -14.40
N ILE A 3 -85.07 53.07 -15.42
CA ILE A 3 -84.29 51.77 -15.57
C ILE A 3 -82.95 52.19 -16.08
N VAL A 4 -81.95 52.04 -15.24
CA VAL A 4 -80.50 52.13 -15.67
C VAL A 4 -80.12 50.83 -16.37
N PRO A 5 -79.69 50.87 -17.62
CA PRO A 5 -79.25 49.66 -18.30
C PRO A 5 -77.96 49.15 -17.63
N VAL A 6 -78.00 47.93 -17.15
CA VAL A 6 -76.85 47.27 -16.67
C VAL A 6 -76.05 46.77 -17.90
N CYS A 7 -74.89 47.38 -18.16
CA CYS A 7 -73.96 46.86 -19.17
C CYS A 7 -73.19 45.70 -18.57
N THR A 8 -73.41 44.51 -19.04
CA THR A 8 -72.62 43.35 -18.78
C THR A 8 -71.55 43.18 -19.89
N VAL A 9 -70.31 43.07 -19.51
CA VAL A 9 -69.22 42.74 -20.43
C VAL A 9 -68.84 41.30 -20.17
N ASP A 10 -69.10 40.42 -21.12
CA ASP A 10 -68.67 39.04 -21.11
C ASP A 10 -67.27 38.96 -21.80
N THR A 11 -66.27 38.42 -21.09
CA THR A 11 -64.99 38.13 -21.65
C THR A 11 -64.82 36.63 -21.72
N SER A 12 -64.49 36.10 -22.86
CA SER A 12 -64.15 34.70 -23.06
C SER A 12 -62.67 34.54 -23.49
N PHE A 13 -62.06 33.47 -23.07
CA PHE A 13 -60.78 33.09 -23.56
C PHE A 13 -60.83 31.61 -24.04
N THR A 14 -60.01 31.26 -25.03
CA THR A 14 -59.94 29.91 -25.56
C THR A 14 -58.71 29.22 -24.95
N VAL A 15 -58.90 28.06 -24.30
CA VAL A 15 -57.82 27.17 -23.91
C VAL A 15 -57.66 26.13 -24.99
N THR A 16 -56.51 26.12 -25.64
CA THR A 16 -56.16 25.10 -26.61
C THR A 16 -55.20 24.11 -25.93
N ILE A 17 -55.62 22.85 -25.79
CA ILE A 17 -54.77 21.77 -25.32
C ILE A 17 -54.07 21.19 -26.54
N LEU A 18 -52.76 21.27 -26.56
CA LEU A 18 -51.92 20.70 -27.63
C LEU A 18 -51.74 19.19 -27.41
N PRO A 19 -51.64 18.41 -28.49
CA PRO A 19 -51.37 16.99 -28.37
C PRO A 19 -50.02 16.76 -27.68
N THR A 20 -49.96 15.80 -26.75
CA THR A 20 -48.75 15.34 -26.11
C THR A 20 -48.05 14.35 -27.02
N VAL A 21 -46.72 14.28 -26.90
CA VAL A 21 -45.89 13.22 -27.51
C VAL A 21 -45.39 12.33 -26.39
N GLU A 22 -45.40 11.00 -26.60
CA GLU A 22 -44.93 10.04 -25.62
C GLU A 22 -43.95 9.09 -26.31
N VAL A 23 -42.67 9.11 -25.91
CA VAL A 23 -41.64 8.24 -26.44
C VAL A 23 -41.63 6.88 -25.72
N GLY A 24 -42.38 6.76 -24.61
CA GLY A 24 -42.41 5.57 -23.76
C GLY A 24 -41.11 5.36 -22.98
N THR A 25 -41.13 4.46 -22.00
CA THR A 25 -39.98 4.13 -21.17
C THR A 25 -39.31 2.85 -21.61
N ARG A 26 -37.96 2.81 -21.56
CA ARG A 26 -37.15 1.63 -21.89
C ARG A 26 -36.35 1.19 -20.67
N PRO A 27 -36.28 -0.11 -20.39
CA PRO A 27 -35.40 -0.64 -19.37
C PRO A 27 -33.93 -0.52 -19.82
N ASP A 28 -33.02 -0.55 -18.87
CA ASP A 28 -31.60 -0.70 -19.14
C ASP A 28 -31.34 -2.06 -19.83
N VAL A 29 -30.36 -2.07 -20.74
CA VAL A 29 -30.00 -3.22 -21.56
C VAL A 29 -28.65 -3.78 -21.10
N PHE A 30 -28.52 -5.11 -21.10
CA PHE A 30 -27.33 -5.83 -20.68
C PHE A 30 -26.94 -6.87 -21.73
N GLU A 31 -25.83 -6.68 -22.43
CA GLU A 31 -25.35 -7.56 -23.48
C GLU A 31 -23.84 -7.85 -23.37
N CYS A 32 -23.40 -9.01 -23.85
CA CYS A 32 -22.00 -9.43 -23.73
C CYS A 32 -21.07 -8.70 -24.69
N THR A 33 -21.49 -8.45 -25.94
CA THR A 33 -20.60 -7.94 -26.99
C THR A 33 -21.15 -6.72 -27.70
N SER A 34 -22.46 -6.73 -27.99
CA SER A 34 -23.10 -5.63 -28.71
C SER A 34 -24.61 -5.65 -28.56
N TYR A 35 -25.23 -4.51 -28.71
CA TYR A 35 -26.67 -4.34 -28.77
C TYR A 35 -27.06 -3.59 -30.04
N THR A 36 -28.02 -4.13 -30.78
CA THR A 36 -28.55 -3.46 -32.00
C THR A 36 -29.80 -2.67 -31.60
N LEU A 37 -29.81 -1.37 -31.89
CA LEU A 37 -30.96 -0.51 -31.57
C LEU A 37 -32.20 -0.96 -32.32
N PRO A 38 -33.30 -1.30 -31.60
CA PRO A 38 -34.54 -1.70 -32.24
C PRO A 38 -35.24 -0.52 -32.96
N PRO A 39 -36.16 -0.79 -33.87
CA PRO A 39 -37.02 0.25 -34.43
C PRO A 39 -37.90 0.86 -33.35
N ILE A 40 -38.11 2.18 -33.43
CA ILE A 40 -39.03 2.93 -32.60
C ILE A 40 -40.05 3.65 -33.47
N THR A 41 -41.23 3.82 -32.93
CA THR A 41 -42.37 4.44 -33.68
C THR A 41 -42.50 5.93 -33.40
N VAL A 42 -42.02 6.37 -32.24
CA VAL A 42 -42.04 7.76 -31.80
C VAL A 42 -40.65 8.14 -31.27
N GLY A 43 -40.18 9.30 -31.71
CA GLY A 43 -38.90 9.85 -31.32
C GLY A 43 -37.71 9.30 -32.14
N LYS A 44 -36.52 9.75 -31.74
CA LYS A 44 -35.23 9.32 -32.28
C LYS A 44 -34.25 9.06 -31.15
N TYR A 45 -33.27 8.19 -31.41
CA TYR A 45 -32.16 7.96 -30.49
C TYR A 45 -31.11 9.07 -30.58
N TYR A 46 -30.65 9.55 -29.44
CA TYR A 46 -29.61 10.57 -29.31
C TYR A 46 -28.52 10.16 -28.32
N THR A 47 -27.31 10.66 -28.55
CA THR A 47 -26.20 10.47 -27.61
C THR A 47 -26.21 11.44 -26.45
N GLN A 48 -27.05 12.49 -26.49
CA GLN A 48 -27.22 13.50 -25.44
C GLN A 48 -28.71 13.85 -25.27
N ALA A 49 -29.06 14.35 -24.09
CA ALA A 49 -30.43 14.68 -23.75
C ALA A 49 -31.01 15.81 -24.61
N TYR A 50 -32.36 15.86 -24.70
CA TYR A 50 -33.14 16.91 -25.37
C TYR A 50 -32.82 17.11 -26.86
N GLY A 51 -32.57 15.99 -27.57
CA GLY A 51 -32.30 16.04 -29.00
C GLY A 51 -30.91 16.52 -29.38
N ASN A 52 -29.99 16.60 -28.40
CA ASN A 52 -28.60 17.00 -28.65
C ASN A 52 -27.71 15.80 -28.97
N GLY A 53 -26.49 16.10 -29.42
CA GLY A 53 -25.51 15.09 -29.80
C GLY A 53 -25.81 14.46 -31.16
N THR A 54 -25.34 13.22 -31.34
CA THR A 54 -25.50 12.48 -32.59
C THR A 54 -26.81 11.70 -32.59
N ILE A 55 -27.55 11.76 -33.67
CA ILE A 55 -28.70 10.90 -33.92
C ILE A 55 -28.21 9.51 -34.30
N LEU A 56 -28.77 8.47 -33.69
CA LEU A 56 -28.50 7.08 -34.02
C LEU A 56 -29.76 6.47 -34.62
N GLU A 57 -29.58 5.83 -35.77
CA GLU A 57 -30.69 5.19 -36.49
C GLU A 57 -30.98 3.80 -35.90
N PRO A 58 -32.24 3.33 -35.98
CA PRO A 58 -32.55 1.92 -35.72
C PRO A 58 -31.65 1.00 -36.56
N GLY A 59 -31.17 -0.08 -35.93
CA GLY A 59 -30.15 -0.97 -36.54
C GLY A 59 -28.72 -0.59 -36.25
N THR A 60 -28.46 0.58 -35.64
CA THR A 60 -27.11 0.91 -35.18
C THR A 60 -26.65 -0.09 -34.12
N VAL A 61 -25.42 -0.60 -34.26
CA VAL A 61 -24.80 -1.57 -33.33
C VAL A 61 -23.99 -0.82 -32.29
N ILE A 62 -24.36 -0.95 -31.04
CA ILE A 62 -23.68 -0.40 -29.86
C ILE A 62 -22.72 -1.47 -29.35
N THR A 63 -21.42 -1.17 -29.27
CA THR A 63 -20.36 -2.09 -28.84
C THR A 63 -19.67 -1.66 -27.54
N GLN A 64 -20.10 -0.56 -26.97
CA GLN A 64 -19.55 -0.03 -25.71
C GLN A 64 -20.68 0.41 -24.78
N THR A 65 -20.46 0.29 -23.49
CA THR A 65 -21.39 0.81 -22.46
C THR A 65 -21.63 2.28 -22.68
N THR A 66 -22.89 2.66 -22.82
CA THR A 66 -23.29 4.03 -23.10
C THR A 66 -24.68 4.34 -22.53
N THR A 67 -24.97 5.63 -22.35
CA THR A 67 -26.32 6.11 -22.04
C THR A 67 -26.91 6.72 -23.31
N LEU A 68 -28.11 6.31 -23.67
CA LEU A 68 -28.84 6.85 -24.79
C LEU A 68 -30.13 7.52 -24.33
N PHE A 69 -30.59 8.41 -25.19
CA PHE A 69 -31.78 9.23 -24.99
C PHE A 69 -32.73 9.02 -26.15
N VAL A 70 -34.00 8.82 -25.87
CA VAL A 70 -35.04 8.90 -26.89
C VAL A 70 -35.80 10.17 -26.67
N TYR A 71 -35.88 11.00 -27.70
CA TYR A 71 -36.47 12.32 -27.59
C TYR A 71 -37.35 12.59 -28.79
N GLU A 72 -38.49 13.25 -28.56
CA GLU A 72 -39.38 13.76 -29.56
C GLU A 72 -39.95 15.11 -29.12
N THR A 73 -40.33 15.90 -30.12
CA THR A 73 -40.96 17.20 -29.92
C THR A 73 -42.06 17.43 -30.93
N THR A 74 -43.20 17.97 -30.49
CA THR A 74 -44.23 18.47 -31.41
C THR A 74 -43.72 19.75 -32.07
N GLY A 75 -44.03 19.94 -33.33
CA GLY A 75 -43.77 21.22 -34.01
C GLY A 75 -44.70 22.31 -33.51
N GLY A 76 -44.37 23.59 -33.81
CA GLY A 76 -45.25 24.72 -33.56
C GLY A 76 -44.66 25.74 -32.56
N GLU A 77 -45.46 26.74 -32.26
CA GLU A 77 -45.04 27.89 -31.41
C GLU A 77 -44.90 27.52 -29.92
N HIS A 78 -45.56 26.44 -29.50
CA HIS A 78 -45.51 25.90 -28.13
C HIS A 78 -45.28 24.38 -28.17
N PRO A 79 -44.05 23.92 -28.39
CA PRO A 79 -43.74 22.49 -28.52
C PRO A 79 -43.92 21.75 -27.19
N CYS A 80 -44.59 20.60 -27.23
CA CYS A 80 -44.56 19.61 -26.16
C CYS A 80 -43.40 18.64 -26.45
N THR A 81 -42.66 18.26 -25.41
CA THR A 81 -41.49 17.39 -25.55
C THR A 81 -41.62 16.23 -24.59
N ASP A 82 -41.06 15.06 -24.99
CA ASP A 82 -40.92 13.92 -24.11
C ASP A 82 -39.51 13.32 -24.27
N LEU A 83 -38.97 12.80 -23.16
CA LEU A 83 -37.61 12.30 -23.06
C LEU A 83 -37.60 11.02 -22.22
N ASP A 84 -37.05 9.96 -22.78
CA ASP A 84 -36.68 8.73 -22.07
C ASP A 84 -35.16 8.59 -22.05
N VAL A 85 -34.62 8.03 -20.97
CA VAL A 85 -33.20 7.75 -20.79
C VAL A 85 -33.00 6.30 -20.35
N PHE A 86 -32.12 5.57 -21.03
CA PHE A 86 -31.76 4.21 -20.68
C PHE A 86 -30.28 3.95 -20.90
N LYS A 87 -29.73 3.00 -20.18
CA LYS A 87 -28.35 2.57 -20.32
C LYS A 87 -28.23 1.27 -21.07
N ILE A 88 -27.21 1.18 -21.89
CA ILE A 88 -26.76 -0.04 -22.53
C ILE A 88 -25.43 -0.41 -21.93
N PHE A 89 -25.35 -1.53 -21.22
CA PHE A 89 -24.15 -2.10 -20.67
C PHE A 89 -23.65 -3.18 -21.61
N ILE A 90 -22.42 -3.03 -22.09
CA ILE A 90 -21.78 -3.99 -22.97
C ILE A 90 -20.57 -4.59 -22.28
N GLY A 91 -20.58 -5.93 -22.18
CA GLY A 91 -19.55 -6.66 -21.47
C GLY A 91 -19.64 -6.54 -19.96
N ILE A 92 -18.87 -7.35 -19.28
CA ILE A 92 -18.70 -7.28 -17.83
C ILE A 92 -17.34 -6.66 -17.57
N ASN A 93 -17.29 -5.58 -16.78
CA ASN A 93 -16.03 -5.04 -16.31
C ASN A 93 -15.40 -6.03 -15.33
N GLN A 94 -14.40 -6.75 -15.78
CA GLN A 94 -13.63 -7.65 -14.91
C GLN A 94 -12.76 -6.78 -13.99
N PRO A 95 -12.92 -6.90 -12.65
CA PRO A 95 -11.99 -6.29 -11.72
C PRO A 95 -10.59 -6.87 -11.92
N ALA A 96 -9.57 -6.03 -11.72
CA ALA A 96 -8.20 -6.53 -11.62
C ALA A 96 -8.04 -7.37 -10.34
N ASP A 97 -7.03 -8.25 -10.34
CA ASP A 97 -6.64 -8.96 -9.13
C ASP A 97 -6.32 -7.99 -7.99
N ILE A 98 -6.80 -8.28 -6.80
CA ILE A 98 -6.64 -7.47 -5.60
C ILE A 98 -5.58 -8.11 -4.72
N ASN A 99 -4.56 -7.33 -4.38
CA ASN A 99 -3.55 -7.70 -3.38
C ASN A 99 -3.49 -6.61 -2.31
N GLN A 100 -3.95 -6.96 -1.11
CA GLN A 100 -3.99 -6.03 0.04
C GLN A 100 -3.95 -6.79 1.37
N CYS A 101 -3.71 -6.09 2.48
CA CYS A 101 -3.61 -6.74 3.80
C CYS A 101 -4.96 -7.13 4.41
N ASN A 102 -5.98 -6.34 4.14
CA ASN A 102 -7.29 -6.48 4.77
C ASN A 102 -8.32 -6.94 3.75
N GLY A 103 -9.43 -7.45 4.25
CA GLY A 103 -10.53 -7.91 3.43
C GLY A 103 -10.99 -6.89 2.38
N TYR A 104 -11.54 -7.39 1.30
CA TYR A 104 -12.08 -6.63 0.17
C TYR A 104 -13.60 -6.70 0.18
N THR A 105 -14.24 -5.53 0.20
CA THR A 105 -15.71 -5.47 0.08
C THR A 105 -16.08 -5.47 -1.40
N LEU A 106 -16.86 -6.46 -1.81
CA LEU A 106 -17.32 -6.61 -3.20
C LEU A 106 -18.20 -5.41 -3.59
N PRO A 107 -17.83 -4.62 -4.61
CA PRO A 107 -18.65 -3.51 -5.07
C PRO A 107 -19.94 -4.00 -5.72
N SER A 108 -20.92 -3.10 -5.91
CA SER A 108 -22.10 -3.42 -6.73
C SER A 108 -21.69 -3.59 -8.19
N LEU A 109 -22.20 -4.63 -8.84
CA LEU A 109 -22.05 -4.83 -10.28
C LEU A 109 -23.24 -4.21 -10.99
N PRO A 110 -23.01 -3.46 -12.10
CA PRO A 110 -24.12 -3.01 -12.94
C PRO A 110 -24.79 -4.20 -13.65
N ILE A 111 -24.02 -5.24 -13.94
CA ILE A 111 -24.49 -6.51 -14.55
C ILE A 111 -23.88 -7.68 -13.79
N GLY A 112 -24.69 -8.74 -13.59
CA GLY A 112 -24.23 -9.99 -13.04
C GLY A 112 -24.18 -10.03 -11.53
N LYS A 113 -23.69 -11.16 -11.04
CA LYS A 113 -23.56 -11.47 -9.63
C LYS A 113 -22.24 -12.17 -9.38
N TYR A 114 -21.76 -12.09 -8.16
CA TYR A 114 -20.57 -12.80 -7.71
C TYR A 114 -20.88 -14.22 -7.28
N TYR A 115 -19.97 -15.15 -7.56
CA TYR A 115 -20.08 -16.57 -7.20
C TYR A 115 -18.74 -17.12 -6.70
N THR A 116 -18.80 -18.21 -5.93
CA THR A 116 -17.62 -18.96 -5.50
C THR A 116 -17.10 -19.92 -6.58
N GLY A 117 -17.83 -20.13 -7.67
CA GLY A 117 -17.46 -21.01 -8.78
C GLY A 117 -17.77 -20.41 -10.13
N PRO A 118 -17.14 -20.92 -11.20
CA PRO A 118 -17.29 -20.40 -12.56
C PRO A 118 -18.72 -20.60 -13.09
N MET A 119 -19.12 -19.78 -14.07
CA MET A 119 -20.38 -19.91 -14.81
C MET A 119 -21.64 -19.90 -13.91
N GLY A 120 -21.62 -19.14 -12.82
CA GLY A 120 -22.72 -19.05 -11.86
C GLY A 120 -22.89 -20.29 -10.99
N THR A 121 -21.87 -21.15 -10.92
CA THR A 121 -21.87 -22.32 -10.01
C THR A 121 -21.35 -21.93 -8.61
N GLY A 122 -21.52 -22.83 -7.66
CA GLY A 122 -21.18 -22.58 -6.28
C GLY A 122 -22.19 -21.68 -5.58
N GLN A 123 -21.73 -20.94 -4.58
CA GLN A 123 -22.58 -20.05 -3.79
C GLN A 123 -22.58 -18.64 -4.39
N GLU A 124 -23.76 -18.02 -4.52
CA GLU A 124 -23.89 -16.60 -4.83
C GLU A 124 -23.38 -15.77 -3.64
N ILE A 125 -22.59 -14.74 -3.93
CA ILE A 125 -22.03 -13.82 -2.95
C ILE A 125 -22.66 -12.44 -3.18
N PRO A 126 -23.44 -11.90 -2.24
CA PRO A 126 -24.03 -10.56 -2.41
C PRO A 126 -22.98 -9.46 -2.54
N ALA A 127 -23.27 -8.45 -3.35
CA ALA A 127 -22.50 -7.20 -3.34
C ALA A 127 -22.54 -6.60 -1.92
N GLY A 128 -21.43 -5.96 -1.50
CA GLY A 128 -21.25 -5.46 -0.13
C GLY A 128 -20.71 -6.51 0.84
N THR A 129 -20.56 -7.78 0.44
CA THR A 129 -19.91 -8.81 1.28
C THR A 129 -18.43 -8.49 1.43
N LEU A 130 -17.94 -8.53 2.67
CA LEU A 130 -16.51 -8.46 2.97
C LEU A 130 -15.89 -9.87 2.78
N ILE A 131 -14.91 -9.97 1.91
CA ILE A 131 -14.08 -11.16 1.74
C ILE A 131 -12.72 -10.88 2.42
N ASP A 132 -12.33 -11.72 3.35
CA ASP A 132 -11.11 -11.58 4.17
C ASP A 132 -10.15 -12.77 4.04
N THR A 133 -10.49 -13.72 3.18
CA THR A 133 -9.67 -14.90 2.89
C THR A 133 -9.29 -14.95 1.42
N ASN A 134 -8.06 -15.42 1.15
CA ASN A 134 -7.57 -15.60 -0.22
C ASN A 134 -8.55 -16.47 -1.01
N SER A 135 -9.04 -15.95 -2.12
CA SER A 135 -10.06 -16.63 -2.91
C SER A 135 -10.07 -16.12 -4.36
N THR A 136 -10.61 -16.93 -5.25
CA THR A 136 -10.98 -16.52 -6.59
C THR A 136 -12.48 -16.27 -6.62
N ILE A 137 -12.86 -15.06 -7.02
CA ILE A 137 -14.27 -14.67 -7.16
C ILE A 137 -14.63 -14.69 -8.64
N TYR A 138 -15.75 -15.27 -8.95
CA TYR A 138 -16.29 -15.39 -10.30
C TYR A 138 -17.46 -14.43 -10.49
N ILE A 139 -17.59 -13.88 -11.69
CA ILE A 139 -18.71 -13.03 -12.09
C ILE A 139 -19.48 -13.74 -13.18
N TYR A 140 -20.77 -13.86 -13.01
CA TYR A 140 -21.68 -14.42 -14.00
C TYR A 140 -22.82 -13.45 -14.24
N ALA A 141 -23.11 -13.19 -15.52
CA ALA A 141 -24.19 -12.32 -15.94
C ALA A 141 -25.00 -12.94 -17.09
N PRO A 142 -26.29 -13.12 -16.94
CA PRO A 142 -27.18 -13.44 -18.05
C PRO A 142 -27.39 -12.18 -18.91
N THR A 143 -27.60 -12.37 -20.21
CA THR A 143 -27.98 -11.29 -21.12
C THR A 143 -29.46 -10.96 -21.05
N THR A 144 -29.84 -9.73 -21.41
CA THR A 144 -31.25 -9.31 -21.49
C THR A 144 -31.98 -9.99 -22.65
N SER A 145 -31.30 -10.30 -23.73
CA SER A 145 -31.88 -10.99 -24.88
C SER A 145 -32.18 -12.47 -24.64
N GLY A 146 -31.66 -13.02 -23.53
CA GLY A 146 -31.88 -14.44 -23.19
C GLY A 146 -31.21 -15.44 -24.14
N GLN A 147 -30.44 -14.95 -25.12
CA GLN A 147 -29.87 -15.80 -26.18
C GLN A 147 -28.47 -16.33 -25.84
N ASN A 148 -27.69 -15.61 -25.06
CA ASN A 148 -26.39 -16.07 -24.61
C ASN A 148 -26.09 -15.45 -23.23
N ASN A 149 -25.73 -16.26 -22.27
CA ASN A 149 -25.16 -15.76 -21.03
C ASN A 149 -23.76 -15.23 -21.30
N CYS A 150 -23.36 -14.12 -20.68
CA CYS A 150 -21.97 -13.70 -20.68
C CYS A 150 -21.17 -14.72 -19.87
N THR A 151 -20.80 -15.81 -20.51
CA THR A 151 -20.25 -17.02 -19.88
C THR A 151 -18.73 -17.01 -19.85
N ASP A 152 -18.10 -15.93 -20.26
CA ASP A 152 -16.66 -15.85 -20.13
C ASP A 152 -16.30 -15.97 -18.66
N ASN A 153 -15.36 -16.85 -18.34
CA ASN A 153 -14.85 -17.10 -16.99
C ASN A 153 -14.23 -15.82 -16.41
N LEU A 154 -15.08 -14.82 -16.19
CA LEU A 154 -14.65 -13.59 -15.58
C LEU A 154 -14.40 -13.87 -14.11
N SER A 155 -13.16 -13.84 -13.73
CA SER A 155 -12.73 -14.05 -12.36
C SER A 155 -11.59 -13.12 -12.00
N PHE A 156 -11.49 -12.80 -10.74
CA PHE A 156 -10.36 -12.08 -10.19
C PHE A 156 -9.93 -12.72 -8.88
N ASN A 157 -8.65 -12.61 -8.57
CA ASN A 157 -8.08 -13.17 -7.38
C ASN A 157 -8.03 -12.13 -6.27
N LEU A 158 -8.40 -12.56 -5.08
CA LEU A 158 -8.22 -11.83 -3.85
C LEU A 158 -7.08 -12.47 -3.07
N ALA A 159 -5.99 -11.73 -2.87
CA ALA A 159 -4.85 -12.14 -2.07
C ALA A 159 -4.66 -11.15 -0.92
N PHE A 160 -4.71 -11.67 0.30
CA PHE A 160 -4.53 -10.87 1.51
C PHE A 160 -3.23 -11.26 2.18
N SER A 161 -2.24 -10.37 2.14
CA SER A 161 -0.94 -10.58 2.75
C SER A 161 -0.36 -9.26 3.28
N ALA A 162 0.32 -9.35 4.43
CA ALA A 162 1.10 -8.22 4.91
C ALA A 162 2.24 -7.88 3.91
N PRO A 163 2.68 -6.63 3.82
CA PRO A 163 3.79 -6.27 2.96
C PRO A 163 5.04 -7.08 3.33
N PRO A 164 5.87 -7.45 2.35
CA PRO A 164 7.13 -8.12 2.66
C PRO A 164 8.00 -7.22 3.53
N ILE A 165 8.69 -7.83 4.49
CA ILE A 165 9.58 -7.16 5.44
C ILE A 165 10.87 -7.98 5.57
N ASP A 166 12.02 -7.32 5.60
CA ASP A 166 13.29 -8.00 5.86
C ASP A 166 13.41 -8.34 7.35
N THR A 167 14.13 -9.42 7.64
CA THR A 167 14.38 -9.87 9.01
C THR A 167 15.88 -9.99 9.21
N LEU A 168 16.38 -9.44 10.31
CA LEU A 168 17.78 -9.56 10.72
C LEU A 168 17.87 -10.30 12.05
N SER A 169 18.94 -11.07 12.21
CA SER A 169 19.24 -11.70 13.48
C SER A 169 19.79 -10.69 14.47
N SER A 170 19.47 -10.85 15.75
CA SER A 170 20.10 -10.06 16.81
C SER A 170 21.61 -10.24 16.80
N VAL A 171 22.33 -9.16 17.06
CA VAL A 171 23.78 -9.10 17.01
C VAL A 171 24.34 -8.60 18.33
N SER A 172 25.52 -9.13 18.69
CA SER A 172 26.28 -8.70 19.84
C SER A 172 27.69 -8.33 19.37
N THR A 173 28.15 -7.12 19.67
CA THR A 173 29.43 -6.60 19.16
C THR A 173 30.07 -5.64 20.17
N CYS A 174 31.32 -5.26 19.93
CA CYS A 174 32.04 -4.27 20.70
C CYS A 174 31.88 -2.89 20.05
N VAL A 175 31.67 -1.86 20.83
CA VAL A 175 31.69 -0.43 20.46
C VAL A 175 30.58 0.00 19.52
N THR A 176 30.51 -0.54 18.31
CA THR A 176 29.54 -0.09 17.29
C THR A 176 29.03 -1.26 16.43
N TYR A 177 27.84 -1.04 15.85
CA TYR A 177 27.26 -1.89 14.81
C TYR A 177 26.75 -1.03 13.68
N THR A 178 27.20 -1.27 12.47
CA THR A 178 26.71 -0.56 11.28
C THR A 178 25.50 -1.26 10.68
N LEU A 179 24.41 -0.56 10.50
CA LEU A 179 23.18 -1.10 9.91
C LEU A 179 23.41 -1.51 8.44
N PRO A 180 23.11 -2.76 8.06
CA PRO A 180 23.25 -3.21 6.69
C PRO A 180 22.17 -2.61 5.78
N THR A 181 22.30 -2.80 4.47
CA THR A 181 21.24 -2.49 3.50
C THR A 181 20.12 -3.50 3.60
N ILE A 182 18.87 -3.02 3.54
CA ILE A 182 17.67 -3.84 3.47
C ILE A 182 16.88 -3.51 2.20
N THR A 183 16.08 -4.45 1.74
CA THR A 183 15.26 -4.31 0.52
C THR A 183 13.82 -3.94 0.87
N ASN A 184 13.29 -4.51 1.94
CA ASN A 184 11.90 -4.37 2.34
C ASN A 184 11.78 -3.78 3.74
N GLY A 185 11.33 -2.54 3.82
CA GLY A 185 11.14 -1.80 5.06
C GLY A 185 12.15 -0.69 5.26
N GLU A 186 11.99 0.00 6.37
CA GLU A 186 12.82 1.11 6.84
C GLU A 186 13.15 0.89 8.31
N TYR A 187 14.32 1.34 8.75
CA TYR A 187 14.76 1.20 10.14
C TYR A 187 14.18 2.27 11.05
N PHE A 188 13.77 1.87 12.25
CA PHE A 188 13.28 2.77 13.31
C PHE A 188 13.80 2.37 14.68
N THR A 189 13.92 3.35 15.59
CA THR A 189 14.27 3.10 17.00
C THR A 189 13.05 2.68 17.83
N GLY A 190 11.84 2.81 17.31
CA GLY A 190 10.58 2.44 17.98
C GLY A 190 9.70 1.55 17.13
N ALA A 191 8.81 0.79 17.78
CA ALA A 191 7.86 -0.07 17.12
C ALA A 191 6.88 0.73 16.25
N ASP A 192 6.25 0.05 15.27
CA ASP A 192 5.21 0.59 14.39
C ASP A 192 5.62 1.85 13.61
N GLY A 193 6.91 1.96 13.30
CA GLY A 193 7.48 3.10 12.57
C GLY A 193 7.56 4.36 13.43
N THR A 194 7.67 4.22 14.76
CA THR A 194 7.85 5.34 15.69
C THR A 194 9.33 5.55 16.03
N GLY A 195 9.60 6.61 16.79
CA GLY A 195 10.97 7.00 17.15
C GLY A 195 11.70 7.65 15.99
N THR A 196 13.02 7.49 15.98
CA THR A 196 13.89 8.04 14.93
C THR A 196 14.03 7.04 13.79
N MET A 197 13.85 7.51 12.56
CA MET A 197 14.18 6.76 11.36
C MET A 197 15.71 6.69 11.20
N LEU A 198 16.22 5.51 10.87
CA LEU A 198 17.64 5.24 10.67
C LEU A 198 17.87 4.77 9.22
N ASN A 199 19.10 4.94 8.74
CA ASN A 199 19.49 4.55 7.39
C ASN A 199 20.49 3.40 7.42
N ALA A 200 20.56 2.66 6.32
CA ALA A 200 21.69 1.76 6.10
C ALA A 200 23.01 2.55 6.16
N GLY A 201 23.98 2.03 6.89
CA GLY A 201 25.25 2.69 7.16
C GLY A 201 25.30 3.46 8.47
N ASP A 202 24.17 3.72 9.13
CA ASP A 202 24.16 4.36 10.45
C ASP A 202 24.79 3.45 11.50
N GLU A 203 25.52 4.04 12.43
CA GLU A 203 26.20 3.35 13.52
C GLU A 203 25.35 3.31 14.79
N ILE A 204 25.14 2.13 15.31
CA ILE A 204 24.50 1.89 16.59
C ILE A 204 25.59 1.77 17.65
N THR A 205 25.64 2.70 18.58
CA THR A 205 26.71 2.81 19.62
C THR A 205 26.23 2.42 21.02
N SER A 206 24.96 2.09 21.17
CA SER A 206 24.37 1.66 22.46
C SER A 206 23.42 0.48 22.24
N THR A 207 23.33 -0.38 23.25
CA THR A 207 22.39 -1.53 23.23
C THR A 207 20.95 -1.04 23.08
N GLN A 208 20.28 -1.48 22.00
CA GLN A 208 18.89 -1.17 21.72
C GLN A 208 18.25 -2.19 20.78
N THR A 209 16.92 -2.17 20.72
CA THR A 209 16.15 -2.91 19.72
C THR A 209 15.93 -1.99 18.53
N ILE A 210 16.20 -2.51 17.34
CA ILE A 210 15.94 -1.86 16.05
C ILE A 210 14.75 -2.54 15.42
N TYR A 211 13.84 -1.75 14.89
CA TYR A 211 12.65 -2.21 14.18
C TYR A 211 12.81 -1.97 12.69
N ILE A 212 12.38 -2.93 11.89
CA ILE A 212 12.24 -2.79 10.45
C ILE A 212 10.74 -2.74 10.20
N PHE A 213 10.25 -1.64 9.63
CA PHE A 213 8.82 -1.38 9.49
C PHE A 213 8.48 -0.99 8.04
N LYS A 214 7.35 -1.49 7.55
CA LYS A 214 6.80 -1.13 6.24
C LYS A 214 5.30 -0.96 6.33
N ARG A 215 4.82 0.18 5.85
CA ARG A 215 3.39 0.49 5.77
C ARG A 215 2.97 0.69 4.32
N LEU A 216 1.89 0.06 3.90
CA LEU A 216 1.24 0.29 2.60
C LEU A 216 0.10 1.30 2.72
N ASN A 217 -0.67 1.23 3.80
CA ASN A 217 -1.79 2.15 4.09
C ASN A 217 -2.08 2.18 5.60
N ALA A 218 -3.12 2.90 6.01
CA ALA A 218 -3.45 3.10 7.43
C ALA A 218 -3.69 1.80 8.22
N THR A 219 -4.14 0.74 7.56
CA THR A 219 -4.53 -0.52 8.19
C THR A 219 -3.64 -1.70 7.79
N CYS A 220 -2.62 -1.45 6.95
CA CYS A 220 -1.76 -2.47 6.36
C CYS A 220 -0.30 -2.13 6.58
N ALA A 221 0.29 -2.79 7.55
CA ALA A 221 1.71 -2.66 7.89
C ALA A 221 2.30 -4.00 8.29
N ASN A 222 3.62 -4.11 8.24
CA ASN A 222 4.36 -5.25 8.76
C ASN A 222 5.61 -4.77 9.47
N GLN A 223 6.08 -5.56 10.42
CA GLN A 223 7.23 -5.23 11.25
C GLN A 223 8.04 -6.47 11.62
N SER A 224 9.34 -6.31 11.65
CA SER A 224 10.27 -7.21 12.31
C SER A 224 11.14 -6.40 13.28
N SER A 225 11.89 -7.08 14.14
CA SER A 225 12.84 -6.41 15.02
C SER A 225 14.01 -7.32 15.34
N PHE A 226 15.13 -6.70 15.68
CA PHE A 226 16.31 -7.37 16.17
C PHE A 226 17.01 -6.51 17.24
N THR A 227 17.73 -7.16 18.13
CA THR A 227 18.46 -6.46 19.19
C THR A 227 19.92 -6.31 18.81
N VAL A 228 20.44 -5.10 18.90
CA VAL A 228 21.87 -4.81 18.85
C VAL A 228 22.38 -4.66 20.27
N THR A 229 23.24 -5.57 20.69
CA THR A 229 23.90 -5.52 22.01
C THR A 229 25.31 -4.98 21.83
N ILE A 230 25.60 -3.83 22.43
CA ILE A 230 26.92 -3.18 22.38
C ILE A 230 27.62 -3.41 23.71
N HIS A 231 28.76 -4.06 23.66
CA HIS A 231 29.62 -4.23 24.82
C HIS A 231 30.67 -3.11 24.85
N PRO A 232 30.82 -2.44 26.00
CA PRO A 232 31.88 -1.44 26.14
C PRO A 232 33.25 -2.12 26.16
N LEU A 233 34.27 -1.39 25.71
CA LEU A 233 35.64 -1.80 25.92
C LEU A 233 35.96 -1.83 27.42
N PRO A 234 36.80 -2.76 27.90
CA PRO A 234 37.26 -2.74 29.26
C PRO A 234 38.09 -1.47 29.53
N ALA A 235 38.13 -1.02 30.77
CA ALA A 235 39.09 0.00 31.17
C ALA A 235 40.51 -0.58 31.06
N ILE A 236 41.49 0.30 30.82
CA ILE A 236 42.90 -0.09 30.70
C ILE A 236 43.80 1.02 31.27
N ASP A 237 44.84 0.62 31.97
CA ASP A 237 45.89 1.53 32.40
C ASP A 237 46.73 2.00 31.20
N SER A 238 47.31 3.17 31.30
CA SER A 238 48.25 3.73 30.30
C SER A 238 49.54 4.16 30.96
N ARG A 239 50.63 4.12 30.21
CA ARG A 239 51.95 4.60 30.60
C ARG A 239 52.51 5.44 29.47
N ALA A 240 53.24 6.50 29.85
CA ALA A 240 54.06 7.25 28.90
C ALA A 240 55.35 6.47 28.58
N ASP A 241 55.98 6.78 27.47
CA ASP A 241 57.33 6.34 27.14
C ASP A 241 58.32 6.74 28.24
N ILE A 242 59.27 5.85 28.52
CA ILE A 242 60.21 6.02 29.62
C ILE A 242 61.62 5.86 29.11
N ASP A 243 62.45 6.83 29.45
CA ASP A 243 63.90 6.84 29.23
C ASP A 243 64.60 6.69 30.58
N ILE A 244 65.45 5.68 30.76
CA ILE A 244 66.08 5.37 32.02
C ILE A 244 67.46 4.73 31.82
N CYS A 245 68.37 4.90 32.77
CA CYS A 245 69.66 4.19 32.83
C CYS A 245 69.47 2.85 33.58
N ASP A 246 70.22 1.84 33.13
CA ASP A 246 70.38 0.51 33.67
C ASP A 246 69.16 -0.42 33.60
N GLN A 247 68.05 -0.11 34.29
CA GLN A 247 66.89 -1.01 34.36
C GLN A 247 65.61 -0.26 34.76
N TYR A 248 64.45 -0.85 34.42
CA TYR A 248 63.14 -0.37 34.81
C TYR A 248 62.36 -1.48 35.49
N VAL A 249 61.72 -1.14 36.63
CA VAL A 249 60.84 -2.07 37.33
C VAL A 249 59.38 -1.74 36.98
N LEU A 250 58.66 -2.66 36.33
CA LEU A 250 57.27 -2.48 36.00
C LEU A 250 56.42 -2.19 37.25
N THR A 251 55.71 -1.07 37.25
CA THR A 251 54.74 -0.78 38.34
C THR A 251 53.49 -1.65 38.20
N PRO A 252 52.86 -2.07 39.29
CA PRO A 252 51.57 -2.78 39.21
C PRO A 252 50.54 -2.00 38.38
N LEU A 253 49.73 -2.74 37.60
CA LEU A 253 48.56 -2.20 36.89
C LEU A 253 47.34 -2.38 37.80
N THR A 254 46.41 -1.43 37.62
CA THR A 254 45.06 -1.52 38.22
C THR A 254 44.17 -2.35 37.31
N VAL A 255 44.26 -2.13 35.98
CA VAL A 255 43.49 -2.85 34.97
C VAL A 255 44.37 -3.19 33.76
N GLY A 256 44.24 -4.43 33.31
CA GLY A 256 45.02 -4.96 32.21
C GLY A 256 46.24 -5.79 32.67
N ASN A 257 46.96 -6.35 31.73
CA ASN A 257 48.18 -7.12 31.95
C ASN A 257 49.28 -6.62 31.00
N TYR A 258 50.54 -6.70 31.46
CA TYR A 258 51.66 -6.40 30.60
C TYR A 258 52.05 -7.59 29.70
N TYR A 259 52.41 -7.30 28.46
CA TYR A 259 52.87 -8.28 27.50
C TYR A 259 54.10 -7.76 26.74
N THR A 260 54.95 -8.70 26.25
CA THR A 260 56.07 -8.35 25.40
C THR A 260 55.69 -8.17 23.92
N GLY A 261 54.48 -8.60 23.54
CA GLY A 261 53.95 -8.51 22.17
C GLY A 261 52.55 -7.91 22.14
N PRO A 262 52.12 -7.43 20.96
CA PRO A 262 50.81 -6.78 20.78
C PRO A 262 49.64 -7.77 20.91
N ASN A 263 48.44 -7.27 21.17
CA ASN A 263 47.20 -8.03 21.28
C ASN A 263 47.27 -9.19 22.32
N GLY A 264 47.95 -8.96 23.44
CA GLY A 264 48.07 -9.94 24.51
C GLY A 264 48.94 -11.12 24.14
N THR A 265 49.87 -10.95 23.20
CA THR A 265 50.84 -11.99 22.78
C THR A 265 52.23 -11.83 23.42
N GLY A 266 53.09 -12.78 23.22
CA GLY A 266 54.39 -12.82 23.87
C GLY A 266 54.32 -13.24 25.32
N ASP A 267 55.31 -12.85 26.11
CA ASP A 267 55.40 -13.21 27.53
C ASP A 267 54.50 -12.30 28.37
N LEU A 268 53.74 -12.90 29.26
CA LEU A 268 52.96 -12.17 30.30
C LEU A 268 53.94 -11.66 31.37
N LEU A 269 53.96 -10.36 31.57
CA LEU A 269 54.77 -9.71 32.59
C LEU A 269 53.91 -9.24 33.79
N THR A 270 54.46 -9.23 34.97
CA THR A 270 53.78 -8.77 36.17
C THR A 270 54.40 -7.49 36.70
N GLY A 271 53.64 -6.75 37.52
CA GLY A 271 54.22 -5.67 38.31
C GLY A 271 55.36 -6.18 39.18
N GLY A 272 56.48 -5.47 39.21
CA GLY A 272 57.72 -5.89 39.82
C GLY A 272 58.73 -6.55 38.88
N THR A 273 58.34 -6.95 37.65
CA THR A 273 59.27 -7.46 36.63
C THR A 273 60.33 -6.39 36.31
N VAL A 274 61.59 -6.78 36.31
CA VAL A 274 62.74 -5.95 35.95
C VAL A 274 63.01 -6.05 34.45
N ILE A 275 63.01 -4.97 33.76
CA ILE A 275 63.36 -4.84 32.33
C ILE A 275 64.74 -4.21 32.21
N THR A 276 65.65 -4.88 31.49
CA THR A 276 67.06 -4.49 31.39
C THR A 276 67.46 -4.16 29.95
N SER A 277 66.54 -4.15 29.01
CA SER A 277 66.79 -3.85 27.59
C SER A 277 65.70 -2.98 27.00
N THR A 278 66.11 -2.12 26.07
CA THR A 278 65.18 -1.28 25.32
C THR A 278 64.14 -2.12 24.57
N GLN A 279 62.85 -1.90 24.86
CA GLN A 279 61.75 -2.64 24.20
C GLN A 279 60.43 -1.90 24.33
N ARG A 280 59.44 -2.28 23.51
CA ARG A 280 58.04 -1.80 23.66
C ARG A 280 57.29 -2.78 24.55
N ILE A 281 56.57 -2.27 25.50
CA ILE A 281 55.72 -3.02 26.42
C ILE A 281 54.28 -2.71 26.09
N TYR A 282 53.44 -3.73 26.02
CA TYR A 282 52.02 -3.64 25.74
C TYR A 282 51.24 -3.86 27.02
N ILE A 283 50.18 -3.08 27.18
CA ILE A 283 49.16 -3.25 28.25
C ILE A 283 47.90 -3.70 27.54
N TYR A 284 47.39 -4.86 27.86
CA TYR A 284 46.23 -5.47 27.19
C TYR A 284 45.17 -5.83 28.20
N ALA A 285 43.88 -5.50 27.89
CA ALA A 285 42.73 -5.89 28.68
C ALA A 285 41.66 -6.50 27.78
N ILE A 286 40.99 -7.54 28.28
CA ILE A 286 39.89 -8.22 27.60
C ILE A 286 38.72 -8.39 28.57
N SER A 287 37.48 -8.19 28.06
CA SER A 287 36.24 -8.36 28.84
C SER A 287 35.84 -9.82 28.91
N ASN A 288 34.95 -10.14 29.86
CA ASN A 288 34.33 -11.47 29.98
C ASN A 288 32.99 -11.54 29.22
N THR A 289 32.73 -10.62 28.30
CA THR A 289 31.49 -10.59 27.48
C THR A 289 31.59 -11.55 26.31
N THR A 290 30.46 -11.81 25.63
CA THR A 290 30.43 -12.59 24.39
C THR A 290 29.78 -11.72 23.29
N PRO A 291 30.53 -11.28 22.26
CA PRO A 291 31.97 -11.47 22.10
C PRO A 291 32.80 -10.75 23.17
N ALA A 292 33.98 -11.24 23.42
CA ALA A 292 34.93 -10.58 24.29
C ALA A 292 35.50 -9.33 23.61
N CYS A 293 35.45 -8.20 24.29
CA CYS A 293 35.98 -6.94 23.79
C CYS A 293 37.37 -6.68 24.37
N SER A 294 38.30 -6.31 23.55
CA SER A 294 39.70 -6.06 23.98
C SER A 294 40.15 -4.65 23.63
N ILE A 295 41.06 -4.16 24.42
CA ILE A 295 41.73 -2.88 24.22
C ILE A 295 43.20 -3.02 24.54
N GLU A 296 44.04 -2.26 23.85
CA GLU A 296 45.50 -2.23 24.05
C GLU A 296 46.03 -0.81 24.13
N ASN A 297 47.01 -0.63 25.01
CA ASN A 297 47.90 0.50 25.05
C ASN A 297 49.34 -0.02 24.95
N SER A 298 50.31 0.85 24.60
CA SER A 298 51.73 0.49 24.64
C SER A 298 52.56 1.71 25.00
N PHE A 299 53.73 1.44 25.53
CA PHE A 299 54.75 2.48 25.78
C PHE A 299 56.14 1.94 25.41
N GLN A 300 56.98 2.84 25.00
CA GLN A 300 58.38 2.55 24.70
C GLN A 300 59.21 2.69 25.96
N LEU A 301 60.05 1.68 26.20
CA LEU A 301 61.03 1.69 27.27
C LEU A 301 62.41 1.74 26.64
N ASN A 302 63.11 2.84 26.80
CA ASN A 302 64.46 3.05 26.35
C ASN A 302 65.42 2.90 27.55
N ILE A 303 66.35 1.97 27.51
CA ILE A 303 67.35 1.68 28.54
C ILE A 303 68.72 1.95 27.95
N PHE A 304 69.48 2.81 28.60
CA PHE A 304 70.77 3.27 28.14
C PHE A 304 71.88 2.72 29.04
#